data_821a7021ed44c8c1fccd5d089ef4ac97
#
_entry.id   821a7021ed44c8c1fccd5d089ef4ac97
#
_cell.length_a   1.000
_cell.length_b   1.000
_cell.length_c   1.000
_cell.angle_alpha   90.00
_cell.angle_beta   90.00
_cell.angle_gamma   90.00
#
_symmetry.space_group_name_H-M   'P 1'
#
loop_
_entity.id
_entity.type
_entity.pdbx_description
1 polymer ?
#
loop_
_entity_poly.entity_id
_entity_poly.type
_entity_poly.pdbx_seq_one_letter_code
_entity_poly.pdbx_strand_id
1 'polypeptide(L)'
;MDLTFSEQESAFRDELRSWLAENPPDPEPTQGGEDAHNAWRREWQRRLYDAGWAAPHWPTEYGGRGATPTESAIYFEEIGRARVPMAANVLGLLLGGPTLMVWGTPEQRDRYLPPILSAEEIWCQGFSEPDAGSDLASLKTRAVRDGDGWVVTGQKVWTSGAQYSKWCMLVARTDTEAAKHKGLTYFLMDMKQEAV
;
A
#
# COMPACT_ATOMS: atom_id res chain seq x y z
N MET A 1 2.88 -34.57 1.15
CA MET A 1 2.83 -33.18 1.71
C MET A 1 1.47 -33.07 2.37
N ASP A 2 1.43 -32.82 3.67
CA ASP A 2 0.16 -32.57 4.37
C ASP A 2 -0.21 -31.09 4.13
N LEU A 3 -1.40 -30.84 3.61
CA LEU A 3 -1.95 -29.51 3.34
C LEU A 3 -3.10 -29.18 4.30
N THR A 4 -3.23 -29.95 5.38
CA THR A 4 -4.24 -29.70 6.40
C THR A 4 -3.84 -28.48 7.23
N PHE A 5 -4.78 -27.58 7.44
CA PHE A 5 -4.55 -26.44 8.31
C PHE A 5 -4.48 -26.87 9.78
N SER A 6 -3.62 -26.20 10.54
CA SER A 6 -3.59 -26.33 12.00
C SER A 6 -4.89 -25.83 12.63
N GLU A 7 -5.09 -26.12 13.90
CA GLU A 7 -6.24 -25.60 14.67
C GLU A 7 -6.26 -24.05 14.70
N GLN A 8 -5.08 -23.43 14.85
CA GLN A 8 -4.93 -21.96 14.82
C GLN A 8 -5.31 -21.38 13.46
N GLU A 9 -4.80 -21.95 12.37
CA GLU A 9 -5.11 -21.50 11.00
C GLU A 9 -6.58 -21.71 10.66
N SER A 10 -7.19 -22.79 11.14
CA SER A 10 -8.63 -23.03 10.99
C SER A 10 -9.46 -22.01 11.78
N ALA A 11 -9.08 -21.71 13.02
CA ALA A 11 -9.73 -20.70 13.83
C ALA A 11 -9.64 -19.30 13.21
N PHE A 12 -8.46 -18.92 12.68
CA PHE A 12 -8.27 -17.67 11.95
C PHE A 12 -9.20 -17.57 10.74
N ARG A 13 -9.30 -18.66 9.96
CA ARG A 13 -10.22 -18.72 8.80
C ARG A 13 -11.67 -18.54 9.23
N ASP A 14 -12.11 -19.26 10.26
CA ASP A 14 -13.50 -19.26 10.71
C ASP A 14 -13.89 -17.90 11.29
N GLU A 15 -12.98 -17.26 12.04
CA GLU A 15 -13.17 -15.89 12.54
C GLU A 15 -13.37 -14.89 11.38
N LEU A 16 -12.47 -14.90 10.40
CA LEU A 16 -12.55 -14.00 9.23
C LEU A 16 -13.84 -14.27 8.44
N ARG A 17 -14.15 -15.53 8.19
CA ARG A 17 -15.35 -15.93 7.44
C ARG A 17 -16.64 -15.48 8.12
N SER A 18 -16.74 -15.65 9.43
CA SER A 18 -17.88 -15.18 10.23
C SER A 18 -18.00 -13.67 10.16
N TRP A 19 -16.88 -12.96 10.35
CA TRP A 19 -16.87 -11.50 10.26
C TRP A 19 -17.31 -11.00 8.88
N LEU A 20 -16.80 -11.59 7.78
CA LEU A 20 -17.19 -11.22 6.42
C LEU A 20 -18.68 -11.46 6.13
N ALA A 21 -19.25 -12.55 6.66
CA ALA A 21 -20.66 -12.87 6.50
C ALA A 21 -21.57 -11.89 7.25
N GLU A 22 -21.15 -11.43 8.43
CA GLU A 22 -21.89 -10.49 9.26
C GLU A 22 -21.72 -9.02 8.83
N ASN A 23 -20.63 -8.71 8.10
CA ASN A 23 -20.25 -7.36 7.72
C ASN A 23 -20.02 -7.22 6.21
N PRO A 24 -20.97 -7.57 5.34
CA PRO A 24 -20.79 -7.42 3.90
C PRO A 24 -20.58 -5.93 3.56
N PRO A 25 -19.78 -5.60 2.52
CA PRO A 25 -19.67 -4.23 2.04
C PRO A 25 -21.03 -3.75 1.52
N ASP A 26 -21.23 -2.45 1.51
CA ASP A 26 -22.36 -1.87 0.81
C ASP A 26 -22.30 -2.22 -0.69
N PRO A 27 -23.44 -2.24 -1.39
CA PRO A 27 -23.45 -2.47 -2.83
C PRO A 27 -22.52 -1.51 -3.56
N GLU A 28 -21.80 -2.04 -4.54
CA GLU A 28 -20.94 -1.21 -5.40
C GLU A 28 -21.76 -0.12 -6.09
N PRO A 29 -21.29 1.16 -6.06
CA PRO A 29 -22.04 2.25 -6.67
C PRO A 29 -22.11 2.08 -8.19
N THR A 30 -23.32 2.19 -8.74
CA THR A 30 -23.58 2.13 -10.18
C THR A 30 -23.51 3.50 -10.86
N GLN A 31 -23.39 4.57 -10.07
CA GLN A 31 -23.32 5.97 -10.51
C GLN A 31 -22.18 6.69 -9.81
N GLY A 32 -21.74 7.82 -10.36
CA GLY A 32 -20.68 8.66 -9.76
C GLY A 32 -19.25 8.29 -10.20
N GLY A 33 -19.10 7.33 -11.11
CA GLY A 33 -17.81 7.02 -11.74
C GLY A 33 -16.73 6.57 -10.76
N GLU A 34 -15.48 6.87 -11.11
CA GLU A 34 -14.31 6.47 -10.31
C GLU A 34 -14.28 7.06 -8.91
N ASP A 35 -14.77 8.28 -8.71
CA ASP A 35 -14.79 8.94 -7.39
C ASP A 35 -15.70 8.18 -6.41
N ALA A 36 -16.89 7.80 -6.85
CA ALA A 36 -17.83 7.03 -6.04
C ALA A 36 -17.27 5.62 -5.73
N HIS A 37 -16.68 4.97 -6.73
CA HIS A 37 -16.04 3.67 -6.55
C HIS A 37 -14.86 3.74 -5.56
N ASN A 38 -14.03 4.77 -5.65
CA ASN A 38 -12.93 4.99 -4.70
C ASN A 38 -13.44 5.27 -3.27
N ALA A 39 -14.46 6.10 -3.11
CA ALA A 39 -15.05 6.38 -1.82
C ALA A 39 -15.61 5.09 -1.17
N TRP A 40 -16.29 4.27 -1.95
CA TRP A 40 -16.81 2.98 -1.52
C TRP A 40 -15.69 2.01 -1.08
N ARG A 41 -14.59 1.90 -1.83
CA ARG A 41 -13.45 1.07 -1.44
C ARG A 41 -12.74 1.58 -0.19
N ARG A 42 -12.64 2.90 -0.02
CA ARG A 42 -12.06 3.52 1.19
C ARG A 42 -12.90 3.23 2.41
N GLU A 43 -14.22 3.35 2.30
CA GLU A 43 -15.13 2.99 3.39
C GLU A 43 -15.04 1.52 3.75
N TRP A 44 -14.95 0.63 2.76
CA TRP A 44 -14.71 -0.78 2.99
C TRP A 44 -13.41 -1.04 3.74
N GLN A 45 -12.31 -0.42 3.33
CA GLN A 45 -11.03 -0.56 4.04
C GLN A 45 -11.11 -0.01 5.45
N ARG A 46 -11.83 1.07 5.69
CA ARG A 46 -12.03 1.62 7.02
C ARG A 46 -12.73 0.61 7.93
N ARG A 47 -13.77 -0.07 7.45
CA ARG A 47 -14.44 -1.15 8.18
C ARG A 47 -13.52 -2.33 8.48
N LEU A 48 -12.68 -2.72 7.51
CA LEU A 48 -11.62 -3.71 7.75
C LEU A 48 -10.64 -3.24 8.83
N TYR A 49 -10.26 -1.97 8.81
CA TYR A 49 -9.37 -1.37 9.80
C TYR A 49 -9.99 -1.39 11.20
N ASP A 50 -11.22 -0.93 11.36
CA ASP A 50 -11.93 -0.89 12.64
C ASP A 50 -12.07 -2.31 13.27
N ALA A 51 -12.09 -3.34 12.43
CA ALA A 51 -12.14 -4.75 12.85
C ALA A 51 -10.76 -5.45 12.92
N GLY A 52 -9.66 -4.74 12.63
CA GLY A 52 -8.30 -5.28 12.61
C GLY A 52 -7.98 -6.20 11.43
N TRP A 53 -8.74 -6.10 10.33
CA TRP A 53 -8.58 -6.90 9.12
C TRP A 53 -7.94 -6.16 7.93
N ALA A 54 -7.60 -4.86 8.06
CA ALA A 54 -7.03 -4.11 6.94
C ALA A 54 -5.68 -4.66 6.46
N ALA A 55 -4.82 -5.04 7.40
CA ALA A 55 -3.51 -5.63 7.10
C ALA A 55 -3.15 -6.68 8.17
N PRO A 56 -3.79 -7.86 8.16
CA PRO A 56 -3.55 -8.86 9.20
C PRO A 56 -2.09 -9.34 9.26
N HIS A 57 -1.36 -9.26 8.16
CA HIS A 57 0.07 -9.63 8.08
C HIS A 57 1.02 -8.61 8.75
N TRP A 58 0.54 -7.40 9.09
CA TRP A 58 1.38 -6.45 9.81
C TRP A 58 1.58 -6.88 11.27
N PRO A 59 2.73 -6.52 11.89
CA PRO A 59 2.93 -6.68 13.33
C PRO A 59 1.81 -6.04 14.14
N THR A 60 1.49 -6.63 15.28
CA THR A 60 0.41 -6.13 16.16
C THR A 60 0.69 -4.73 16.69
N GLU A 61 1.95 -4.39 16.92
CA GLU A 61 2.40 -3.06 17.35
C GLU A 61 2.08 -1.95 16.33
N TYR A 62 1.87 -2.31 15.05
CA TYR A 62 1.49 -1.39 13.96
C TYR A 62 0.04 -1.58 13.50
N GLY A 63 -0.79 -2.22 14.31
CA GLY A 63 -2.23 -2.37 14.04
C GLY A 63 -2.61 -3.55 13.14
N GLY A 64 -1.67 -4.47 12.88
CA GLY A 64 -1.95 -5.77 12.26
C GLY A 64 -2.31 -6.84 13.28
N ARG A 65 -2.38 -8.09 12.82
CA ARG A 65 -2.64 -9.28 13.66
C ARG A 65 -1.40 -10.15 13.84
N GLY A 66 -0.27 -9.82 13.22
CA GLY A 66 0.93 -10.64 13.19
C GLY A 66 0.71 -11.96 12.45
N ALA A 67 -0.21 -11.98 11.48
CA ALA A 67 -0.59 -13.19 10.76
C ALA A 67 0.61 -13.83 10.05
N THR A 68 0.72 -15.13 10.19
CA THR A 68 1.72 -15.95 9.50
C THR A 68 1.54 -15.91 7.98
N PRO A 69 2.52 -16.36 7.18
CA PRO A 69 2.35 -16.50 5.73
C PRO A 69 1.15 -17.36 5.33
N THR A 70 0.87 -18.44 6.06
CA THR A 70 -0.30 -19.30 5.82
C THR A 70 -1.59 -18.58 6.13
N GLU A 71 -1.69 -17.90 7.29
CA GLU A 71 -2.87 -17.10 7.65
C GLU A 71 -3.09 -15.95 6.67
N SER A 72 -2.02 -15.35 6.15
CA SER A 72 -2.11 -14.33 5.09
C SER A 72 -2.67 -14.90 3.78
N ALA A 73 -2.27 -16.11 3.41
CA ALA A 73 -2.85 -16.81 2.25
C ALA A 73 -4.35 -17.12 2.47
N ILE A 74 -4.71 -17.59 3.67
CA ILE A 74 -6.10 -17.82 4.08
C ILE A 74 -6.91 -16.51 3.96
N TYR A 75 -6.35 -15.39 4.44
CA TYR A 75 -7.01 -14.09 4.35
C TYR A 75 -7.38 -13.74 2.90
N PHE A 76 -6.42 -13.81 1.97
CA PHE A 76 -6.69 -13.47 0.57
C PHE A 76 -7.65 -14.47 -0.10
N GLU A 77 -7.61 -15.75 0.29
CA GLU A 77 -8.56 -16.75 -0.19
C GLU A 77 -9.99 -16.42 0.27
N GLU A 78 -10.19 -16.09 1.54
CA GLU A 78 -11.52 -15.79 2.09
C GLU A 78 -12.07 -14.45 1.55
N ILE A 79 -11.24 -13.43 1.38
CA ILE A 79 -11.62 -12.17 0.69
C ILE A 79 -12.12 -12.47 -0.72
N GLY A 80 -11.39 -13.31 -1.48
CA GLY A 80 -11.79 -13.71 -2.82
C GLY A 80 -13.08 -14.54 -2.85
N ARG A 81 -13.24 -15.47 -1.91
CA ARG A 81 -14.46 -16.29 -1.78
C ARG A 81 -15.70 -15.47 -1.45
N ALA A 82 -15.56 -14.53 -0.53
CA ALA A 82 -16.64 -13.63 -0.14
C ALA A 82 -17.00 -12.62 -1.24
N ARG A 83 -16.17 -12.51 -2.30
CA ARG A 83 -16.35 -11.56 -3.41
C ARG A 83 -16.47 -10.11 -2.93
N VAL A 84 -15.79 -9.79 -1.84
CA VAL A 84 -15.71 -8.42 -1.32
C VAL A 84 -14.58 -7.66 -2.03
N PRO A 85 -14.63 -6.33 -2.10
CA PRO A 85 -13.58 -5.55 -2.76
C PRO A 85 -12.23 -5.68 -2.06
N MET A 86 -11.17 -5.56 -2.84
CA MET A 86 -9.84 -5.35 -2.29
C MET A 86 -9.79 -4.00 -1.57
N ALA A 87 -8.95 -3.89 -0.55
CA ALA A 87 -8.68 -2.64 0.13
C ALA A 87 -8.33 -1.51 -0.87
N ALA A 88 -8.72 -0.28 -0.57
CA ALA A 88 -8.45 0.87 -1.45
C ALA A 88 -6.94 1.16 -1.55
N ASN A 89 -6.22 1.03 -0.43
CA ASN A 89 -4.81 1.40 -0.28
C ASN A 89 -3.88 0.18 -0.38
N VAL A 90 -4.09 -0.71 -1.35
CA VAL A 90 -3.30 -1.94 -1.51
C VAL A 90 -1.80 -1.65 -1.56
N LEU A 91 -1.37 -0.61 -2.30
CA LEU A 91 0.05 -0.26 -2.42
C LEU A 91 0.62 0.27 -1.10
N GLY A 92 -0.17 1.07 -0.36
CA GLY A 92 0.21 1.50 0.99
C GLY A 92 0.36 0.31 1.94
N LEU A 93 -0.61 -0.61 1.94
CA LEU A 93 -0.64 -1.77 2.84
C LEU A 93 0.45 -2.80 2.53
N LEU A 94 0.75 -3.07 1.25
CA LEU A 94 1.68 -4.13 0.84
C LEU A 94 3.11 -3.65 0.58
N LEU A 95 3.32 -2.37 0.32
CA LEU A 95 4.64 -1.82 -0.02
C LEU A 95 5.04 -0.66 0.90
N GLY A 96 4.24 0.41 0.99
CA GLY A 96 4.57 1.61 1.75
C GLY A 96 4.76 1.33 3.23
N GLY A 97 3.78 0.69 3.86
CA GLY A 97 3.84 0.32 5.27
C GLY A 97 5.00 -0.60 5.62
N PRO A 98 5.18 -1.75 4.95
CA PRO A 98 6.34 -2.62 5.17
C PRO A 98 7.68 -1.91 5.00
N THR A 99 7.81 -1.02 4.01
CA THR A 99 9.04 -0.22 3.83
C THR A 99 9.27 0.72 5.01
N LEU A 100 8.21 1.40 5.49
CA LEU A 100 8.29 2.29 6.65
C LEU A 100 8.63 1.54 7.94
N MET A 101 8.07 0.36 8.14
CA MET A 101 8.36 -0.47 9.33
C MET A 101 9.83 -0.83 9.41
N VAL A 102 10.47 -1.11 8.27
CA VAL A 102 11.89 -1.52 8.20
C VAL A 102 12.83 -0.31 8.23
N TRP A 103 12.54 0.74 7.45
CA TRP A 103 13.48 1.82 7.13
C TRP A 103 13.05 3.20 7.65
N GLY A 104 11.79 3.36 8.04
CA GLY A 104 11.28 4.63 8.56
C GLY A 104 11.82 4.97 9.94
N THR A 105 11.93 6.26 10.26
CA THR A 105 12.16 6.72 11.63
C THR A 105 10.92 6.45 12.49
N PRO A 106 11.02 6.47 13.84
CA PRO A 106 9.85 6.36 14.70
C PRO A 106 8.76 7.37 14.34
N GLU A 107 9.13 8.63 14.13
CA GLU A 107 8.20 9.72 13.77
C GLU A 107 7.51 9.47 12.42
N GLN A 108 8.23 8.88 11.45
CA GLN A 108 7.64 8.50 10.16
C GLN A 108 6.65 7.34 10.32
N ARG A 109 6.96 6.34 11.12
CA ARG A 109 6.05 5.23 11.41
C ARG A 109 4.77 5.74 12.08
N ASP A 110 4.91 6.52 13.12
CA ASP A 110 3.77 7.10 13.86
C ASP A 110 2.90 7.98 12.95
N ARG A 111 3.52 8.74 12.04
CA ARG A 111 2.82 9.65 11.13
C ARG A 111 2.11 8.95 10.00
N TYR A 112 2.71 7.91 9.41
CA TYR A 112 2.23 7.37 8.14
C TYR A 112 1.50 6.03 8.25
N LEU A 113 1.84 5.15 9.20
CA LEU A 113 1.24 3.81 9.27
C LEU A 113 -0.27 3.85 9.59
N PRO A 114 -0.77 4.62 10.56
CA PRO A 114 -2.20 4.65 10.85
C PRO A 114 -3.06 5.12 9.67
N PRO A 115 -2.77 6.23 8.97
CA PRO A 115 -3.56 6.65 7.81
C PRO A 115 -3.43 5.73 6.59
N ILE A 116 -2.36 4.92 6.49
CA ILE A 116 -2.29 3.84 5.49
C ILE A 116 -3.33 2.75 5.80
N LEU A 117 -3.40 2.30 7.05
CA LEU A 117 -4.33 1.26 7.48
C LEU A 117 -5.79 1.66 7.32
N SER A 118 -6.13 2.89 7.74
CA SER A 118 -7.50 3.41 7.72
C SER A 118 -7.98 3.84 6.32
N ALA A 119 -7.10 3.87 5.30
CA ALA A 119 -7.32 4.47 3.98
C ALA A 119 -7.61 6.00 4.04
N GLU A 120 -7.22 6.68 5.11
CA GLU A 120 -7.30 8.14 5.17
C GLU A 120 -6.36 8.78 4.16
N GLU A 121 -5.16 8.22 3.98
CA GLU A 121 -4.18 8.66 2.99
C GLU A 121 -3.83 7.50 2.04
N ILE A 122 -4.23 7.63 0.79
CA ILE A 122 -3.95 6.65 -0.27
C ILE A 122 -2.55 6.87 -0.82
N TRP A 123 -1.89 5.77 -1.14
CA TRP A 123 -0.52 5.74 -1.65
C TRP A 123 -0.45 5.17 -3.05
N CYS A 124 0.38 5.75 -3.91
CA CYS A 124 0.73 5.20 -5.21
C CYS A 124 2.23 4.89 -5.31
N GLN A 125 2.63 4.26 -6.41
CA GLN A 125 4.00 3.80 -6.65
C GLN A 125 4.56 4.48 -7.90
N GLY A 126 5.57 5.35 -7.75
CA GLY A 126 6.29 6.03 -8.81
C GLY A 126 7.66 5.39 -9.09
N PHE A 127 7.68 4.18 -9.64
CA PHE A 127 8.90 3.42 -9.92
C PHE A 127 9.23 3.42 -11.40
N SER A 128 8.40 2.77 -12.21
CA SER A 128 8.64 2.56 -13.64
C SER A 128 8.69 3.85 -14.44
N GLU A 129 9.49 3.84 -15.49
CA GLU A 129 9.61 4.90 -16.49
C GLU A 129 9.37 4.33 -17.88
N PRO A 130 9.17 5.16 -18.93
CA PRO A 130 9.00 4.66 -20.29
C PRO A 130 10.12 3.68 -20.72
N ASP A 131 11.37 3.94 -20.30
CA ASP A 131 12.54 3.13 -20.63
C ASP A 131 13.05 2.25 -19.47
N ALA A 132 12.41 2.24 -18.31
CA ALA A 132 12.87 1.52 -17.12
C ALA A 132 11.71 0.85 -16.38
N GLY A 133 11.53 -0.44 -16.61
CA GLY A 133 10.54 -1.30 -15.94
C GLY A 133 11.23 -2.37 -15.09
N SER A 134 11.41 -3.57 -15.65
CA SER A 134 12.07 -4.69 -14.95
C SER A 134 13.52 -4.35 -14.55
N ASP A 135 14.24 -3.59 -15.38
CA ASP A 135 15.50 -2.99 -15.01
C ASP A 135 15.30 -1.61 -14.37
N LEU A 136 14.66 -1.60 -13.20
CA LEU A 136 14.34 -0.36 -12.48
C LEU A 136 15.58 0.50 -12.21
N ALA A 137 16.73 -0.13 -11.97
CA ALA A 137 17.96 0.61 -11.66
C ALA A 137 18.49 1.46 -12.84
N SER A 138 17.93 1.30 -14.05
CA SER A 138 18.24 2.18 -15.20
C SER A 138 17.37 3.44 -15.27
N LEU A 139 16.52 3.70 -14.27
CA LEU A 139 15.68 4.89 -14.19
C LEU A 139 16.51 6.20 -14.32
N LYS A 140 15.88 7.21 -14.95
CA LYS A 140 16.49 8.50 -15.29
C LYS A 140 15.89 9.67 -14.48
N THR A 141 14.73 9.50 -13.84
CA THR A 141 14.17 10.53 -12.93
C THR A 141 15.24 10.93 -11.92
N ARG A 142 15.57 12.22 -11.88
CA ARG A 142 16.62 12.78 -11.01
C ARG A 142 15.98 13.55 -9.86
N ALA A 143 16.64 13.47 -8.71
CA ALA A 143 16.35 14.33 -7.57
C ALA A 143 17.65 15.06 -7.19
N VAL A 144 17.60 16.38 -7.19
CA VAL A 144 18.72 17.26 -6.86
C VAL A 144 18.38 18.03 -5.60
N ARG A 145 19.33 18.08 -4.66
CA ARG A 145 19.16 18.82 -3.41
C ARG A 145 18.98 20.31 -3.70
N ASP A 146 17.99 20.95 -3.07
CA ASP A 146 17.75 22.39 -3.13
C ASP A 146 17.32 22.88 -1.74
N GLY A 147 18.24 23.51 -1.05
CA GLY A 147 18.07 23.89 0.35
C GLY A 147 17.74 22.68 1.24
N ASP A 148 16.64 22.73 1.93
CA ASP A 148 16.13 21.65 2.79
C ASP A 148 15.28 20.62 2.03
N GLY A 149 14.97 20.89 0.77
CA GLY A 149 14.14 20.05 -0.10
C GLY A 149 14.92 19.37 -1.24
N TRP A 150 14.13 18.88 -2.19
CA TRP A 150 14.62 18.23 -3.40
C TRP A 150 13.82 18.72 -4.61
N VAL A 151 14.49 19.02 -5.69
CA VAL A 151 13.86 19.24 -7.01
C VAL A 151 13.92 17.91 -7.76
N VAL A 152 12.75 17.37 -8.10
CA VAL A 152 12.63 16.13 -8.85
C VAL A 152 12.23 16.43 -10.29
N THR A 153 12.95 15.83 -11.24
CA THR A 153 12.66 15.98 -12.68
C THR A 153 12.70 14.63 -13.35
N GLY A 154 11.61 14.27 -14.02
CA GLY A 154 11.46 13.00 -14.74
C GLY A 154 10.02 12.66 -15.04
N GLN A 155 9.80 11.43 -15.51
CA GLN A 155 8.47 10.92 -15.83
C GLN A 155 8.34 9.49 -15.31
N LYS A 156 7.26 9.24 -14.57
CA LYS A 156 6.86 7.89 -14.13
C LYS A 156 5.66 7.42 -14.95
N VAL A 157 5.57 6.11 -15.13
CA VAL A 157 4.45 5.47 -15.85
C VAL A 157 3.87 4.33 -15.01
N TRP A 158 2.66 3.91 -15.34
CA TRP A 158 1.94 2.81 -14.65
C TRP A 158 1.69 3.11 -13.16
N THR A 159 1.58 4.38 -12.81
CA THR A 159 1.33 4.85 -11.43
C THR A 159 -0.16 4.78 -11.13
N SER A 160 -0.68 3.57 -10.96
CA SER A 160 -2.11 3.33 -10.73
C SER A 160 -2.61 4.08 -9.49
N GLY A 161 -3.73 4.81 -9.65
CA GLY A 161 -4.35 5.56 -8.55
C GLY A 161 -3.65 6.86 -8.18
N ALA A 162 -2.69 7.35 -8.98
CA ALA A 162 -1.95 8.59 -8.71
C ALA A 162 -2.89 9.78 -8.46
N GLN A 163 -3.96 9.91 -9.24
CA GLN A 163 -4.94 10.99 -9.16
C GLN A 163 -5.67 11.05 -7.80
N TYR A 164 -5.76 9.92 -7.08
CA TYR A 164 -6.41 9.82 -5.78
C TYR A 164 -5.44 9.78 -4.61
N SER A 165 -4.14 9.63 -4.90
CA SER A 165 -3.13 9.44 -3.89
C SER A 165 -2.75 10.73 -3.20
N LYS A 166 -2.48 10.64 -1.90
CA LYS A 166 -1.85 11.70 -1.12
C LYS A 166 -0.33 11.57 -1.18
N TRP A 167 0.18 10.33 -1.19
CA TRP A 167 1.60 10.05 -1.17
C TRP A 167 2.01 9.16 -2.32
N CYS A 168 3.20 9.41 -2.86
CA CYS A 168 3.86 8.55 -3.83
C CYS A 168 5.15 7.97 -3.26
N MET A 169 5.27 6.66 -3.32
CA MET A 169 6.54 5.96 -3.16
C MET A 169 7.37 6.21 -4.40
N LEU A 170 8.23 7.22 -4.37
CA LEU A 170 9.01 7.63 -5.53
C LEU A 170 10.44 7.11 -5.44
N VAL A 171 10.93 6.44 -6.48
CA VAL A 171 12.37 6.14 -6.62
C VAL A 171 12.97 7.07 -7.67
N ALA A 172 14.01 7.79 -7.28
CA ALA A 172 14.74 8.71 -8.16
C ALA A 172 16.25 8.59 -7.98
N ARG A 173 17.00 9.07 -8.97
CA ARG A 173 18.46 9.09 -8.94
C ARG A 173 18.96 10.36 -8.26
N THR A 174 19.66 10.18 -7.15
CA THR A 174 20.29 11.27 -6.38
C THR A 174 21.78 11.38 -6.61
N ASP A 175 22.43 10.30 -7.10
CA ASP A 175 23.85 10.29 -7.44
C ASP A 175 24.03 9.63 -8.82
N THR A 176 24.52 10.42 -9.78
CA THR A 176 24.76 9.98 -11.16
C THR A 176 26.11 9.32 -11.37
N GLU A 177 27.06 9.52 -10.44
CA GLU A 177 28.42 8.98 -10.50
C GLU A 177 28.53 7.63 -9.80
N ALA A 178 27.57 7.32 -8.90
CA ALA A 178 27.54 6.06 -8.19
C ALA A 178 27.22 4.88 -9.12
N ALA A 179 27.64 3.70 -8.74
CA ALA A 179 27.28 2.46 -9.44
C ALA A 179 25.74 2.34 -9.51
N LYS A 180 25.23 1.78 -10.62
CA LYS A 180 23.86 1.73 -11.09
C LYS A 180 22.78 1.64 -9.96
N HIS A 181 22.98 0.73 -9.02
CA HIS A 181 22.02 0.48 -7.92
C HIS A 181 22.26 1.37 -6.67
N LYS A 182 23.42 2.01 -6.55
CA LYS A 182 23.81 2.77 -5.36
C LYS A 182 23.43 4.24 -5.40
N GLY A 183 23.11 4.76 -6.58
CA GLY A 183 22.74 6.16 -6.78
C GLY A 183 21.25 6.44 -6.68
N LEU A 184 20.45 5.53 -6.12
CA LEU A 184 19.00 5.64 -6.03
C LEU A 184 18.57 5.96 -4.61
N THR A 185 17.53 6.78 -4.49
CA THR A 185 16.89 7.14 -3.22
C THR A 185 15.38 6.93 -3.35
N TYR A 186 14.79 6.43 -2.27
CA TYR A 186 13.35 6.27 -2.13
C TYR A 186 12.81 7.48 -1.36
N PHE A 187 11.80 8.13 -1.92
CA PHE A 187 11.16 9.32 -1.37
C PHE A 187 9.70 9.05 -1.02
N LEU A 188 9.23 9.70 0.01
CA LEU A 188 7.81 9.86 0.31
C LEU A 188 7.39 11.21 -0.27
N MET A 189 6.83 11.21 -1.49
CA MET A 189 6.50 12.43 -2.20
C MET A 189 5.02 12.77 -2.00
N ASP A 190 4.74 14.00 -1.56
CA ASP A 190 3.37 14.52 -1.52
C ASP A 190 2.86 14.75 -2.95
N MET A 191 1.72 14.15 -3.28
CA MET A 191 1.09 14.25 -4.61
C MET A 191 0.24 15.51 -4.79
N LYS A 192 0.07 16.33 -3.74
CA LYS A 192 -0.73 17.57 -3.78
C LYS A 192 0.17 18.82 -3.95
N GLN A 193 1.19 18.69 -4.81
CA GLN A 193 2.08 19.79 -5.19
C GLN A 193 1.68 20.32 -6.57
N GLU A 194 1.95 21.60 -6.82
CA GLU A 194 1.55 22.27 -8.08
C GLU A 194 2.20 21.67 -9.34
N ALA A 195 3.33 20.96 -9.18
CA ALA A 195 4.13 20.44 -10.30
C ALA A 195 4.02 18.91 -10.50
N VAL A 196 3.04 18.26 -9.86
CA VAL A 196 2.82 16.80 -9.95
C VAL A 196 1.61 16.48 -10.80
#